data_547a2e0ae75d7c47dff0ac8bfeece5e7
#
_entry.id   547a2e0ae75d7c47dff0ac8bfeece5e7
#
_cell.length_a   1.000
_cell.length_b   1.000
_cell.length_c   1.000
_cell.angle_alpha   90.00
_cell.angle_beta   90.00
_cell.angle_gamma   90.00
#
_symmetry.space_group_name_H-M   'P 1'
#
loop_
_entity.id
_entity.type
_entity.pdbx_description
1 polymer ?
#
loop_
_entity_poly.entity_id
_entity_poly.type
_entity_poly.pdbx_seq_one_letter_code
_entity_poly.pdbx_strand_id
1 'polypeptide(L)'
;MEPTDFDAMERRFRRVYERARLKRAVVEFGPILVLVVASLVFGGRPAATLVLGPLLFAGGVLALWYGREPARGVLPGALAGGFALVLVLCANQMGHLCTGDRCLSWCLPACISGGLLAGALVSAIGVRQRRGIGYWASASAITLLTGALGCSCVGFSGMIGLAAGFLAVTLVTIASTALRRQAK
;
A
#
# COMPACT_ATOMS: atom_id res chain seq x y z
N MET A 1 50.28 -6.93 -3.36
CA MET A 1 48.91 -6.74 -2.84
C MET A 1 48.27 -8.12 -2.80
N GLU A 2 48.06 -8.67 -1.59
CA GLU A 2 47.48 -10.00 -1.43
C GLU A 2 45.99 -10.01 -1.83
N PRO A 3 45.48 -11.05 -2.50
CA PRO A 3 44.07 -11.14 -2.93
C PRO A 3 43.06 -11.00 -1.79
N THR A 4 43.48 -11.29 -0.56
CA THR A 4 42.71 -11.17 0.69
C THR A 4 42.32 -9.72 1.04
N ASP A 5 43.14 -8.75 0.62
CA ASP A 5 42.94 -7.32 0.94
C ASP A 5 41.87 -6.67 0.05
N PHE A 6 41.77 -7.12 -1.19
CA PHE A 6 40.73 -6.69 -2.14
C PHE A 6 39.33 -7.16 -1.68
N ASP A 7 39.21 -8.41 -1.27
CA ASP A 7 37.93 -8.97 -0.79
C ASP A 7 37.44 -8.30 0.50
N ALA A 8 38.35 -7.91 1.38
CA ALA A 8 38.03 -7.20 2.61
C ALA A 8 37.54 -5.78 2.33
N MET A 9 38.17 -5.11 1.34
CA MET A 9 37.81 -3.77 0.92
C MET A 9 36.46 -3.76 0.20
N GLU A 10 36.21 -4.70 -0.71
CA GLU A 10 34.93 -4.85 -1.40
C GLU A 10 33.77 -5.09 -0.41
N ARG A 11 33.93 -5.98 0.58
CA ARG A 11 32.96 -6.21 1.64
C ARG A 11 32.67 -4.97 2.48
N ARG A 12 33.69 -4.12 2.73
CA ARG A 12 33.51 -2.83 3.44
C ARG A 12 32.68 -1.85 2.60
N PHE A 13 33.01 -1.66 1.33
CA PHE A 13 32.28 -0.76 0.42
C PHE A 13 30.83 -1.20 0.26
N ARG A 14 30.58 -2.49 0.06
CA ARG A 14 29.24 -3.04 -0.03
C ARG A 14 28.40 -2.77 1.21
N ARG A 15 28.95 -2.99 2.42
CA ARG A 15 28.23 -2.70 3.68
C ARG A 15 27.92 -1.20 3.85
N VAL A 16 28.83 -0.32 3.51
CA VAL A 16 28.60 1.13 3.60
C VAL A 16 27.51 1.55 2.62
N TYR A 17 27.57 1.05 1.39
CA TYR A 17 26.55 1.32 0.37
C TYR A 17 25.18 0.80 0.77
N GLU A 18 25.09 -0.45 1.26
CA GLU A 18 23.82 -1.05 1.71
C GLU A 18 23.21 -0.28 2.89
N ARG A 19 24.02 0.15 3.86
CA ARG A 19 23.57 0.97 4.99
C ARG A 19 23.07 2.35 4.54
N ALA A 20 23.77 3.01 3.64
CA ALA A 20 23.36 4.31 3.11
C ALA A 20 22.01 4.20 2.36
N ARG A 21 21.85 3.13 1.57
CA ARG A 21 20.61 2.83 0.84
C ARG A 21 19.44 2.52 1.79
N LEU A 22 19.68 1.73 2.84
CA LEU A 22 18.67 1.44 3.85
C LEU A 22 18.26 2.71 4.60
N LYS A 23 19.22 3.53 5.03
CA LYS A 23 18.95 4.81 5.69
C LYS A 23 18.06 5.72 4.82
N ARG A 24 18.39 5.81 3.53
CA ARG A 24 17.59 6.58 2.58
C ARG A 24 16.16 6.03 2.45
N ALA A 25 16.00 4.71 2.31
CA ALA A 25 14.69 4.07 2.22
C ALA A 25 13.83 4.33 3.48
N VAL A 26 14.43 4.26 4.68
CA VAL A 26 13.75 4.57 5.94
C VAL A 26 13.30 6.03 6.00
N VAL A 27 14.16 6.97 5.58
CA VAL A 27 13.82 8.41 5.58
C VAL A 27 12.74 8.72 4.54
N GLU A 28 12.85 8.17 3.33
CA GLU A 28 11.86 8.39 2.25
C GLU A 28 10.49 7.80 2.59
N PHE A 29 10.44 6.69 3.32
CA PHE A 29 9.18 6.06 3.74
C PHE A 29 8.67 6.56 5.10
N GLY A 30 9.48 7.37 5.82
CA GLY A 30 9.13 7.94 7.13
C GLY A 30 7.76 8.60 7.22
N PRO A 31 7.35 9.42 6.23
CA PRO A 31 6.05 10.10 6.25
C PRO A 31 4.84 9.16 6.38
N ILE A 32 4.96 7.88 6.00
CA ILE A 32 3.88 6.91 6.16
C ILE A 32 3.51 6.69 7.65
N LEU A 33 4.44 6.94 8.56
CA LEU A 33 4.19 6.85 10.01
C LEU A 33 3.09 7.81 10.46
N VAL A 34 2.92 8.94 9.79
CA VAL A 34 1.82 9.88 10.06
C VAL A 34 0.48 9.20 9.83
N LEU A 35 0.35 8.39 8.77
CA LEU A 35 -0.87 7.63 8.48
C LEU A 35 -1.11 6.53 9.53
N VAL A 36 -0.03 5.88 10.00
CA VAL A 36 -0.12 4.88 11.07
C VAL A 36 -0.58 5.52 12.38
N VAL A 37 -0.01 6.67 12.74
CA VAL A 37 -0.42 7.43 13.94
C VAL A 37 -1.86 7.92 13.80
N ALA A 38 -2.25 8.46 12.66
CA ALA A 38 -3.63 8.85 12.39
C ALA A 38 -4.60 7.67 12.56
N SER A 39 -4.23 6.49 12.06
CA SER A 39 -5.02 5.27 12.26
C SER A 39 -5.09 4.83 13.73
N LEU A 40 -4.03 5.02 14.52
CA LEU A 40 -4.05 4.73 15.96
C LEU A 40 -4.99 5.67 16.72
N VAL A 41 -4.99 6.95 16.36
CA VAL A 41 -5.80 7.96 17.06
C VAL A 41 -7.29 7.87 16.68
N PHE A 42 -7.59 7.69 15.40
CA PHE A 42 -8.95 7.74 14.85
C PHE A 42 -9.56 6.38 14.52
N GLY A 43 -8.78 5.32 14.45
CA GLY A 43 -9.21 4.00 13.94
C GLY A 43 -9.90 3.09 14.97
N GLY A 44 -9.87 3.41 16.26
CA GLY A 44 -10.62 2.66 17.30
C GLY A 44 -10.15 1.22 17.60
N ARG A 45 -9.19 0.66 16.87
CA ARG A 45 -8.62 -0.69 17.08
C ARG A 45 -7.10 -0.70 17.08
N PRO A 46 -6.46 -0.33 18.19
CA PRO A 46 -5.01 -0.19 18.28
C PRO A 46 -4.24 -1.50 17.98
N ALA A 47 -4.81 -2.66 18.37
CA ALA A 47 -4.15 -3.95 18.14
C ALA A 47 -3.92 -4.26 16.65
N ALA A 48 -4.91 -3.99 15.78
CA ALA A 48 -4.75 -4.20 14.34
C ALA A 48 -3.71 -3.25 13.75
N THR A 49 -3.72 -2.00 14.16
CA THR A 49 -2.76 -0.99 13.70
C THR A 49 -1.33 -1.29 14.15
N LEU A 50 -1.16 -1.85 15.37
CA LEU A 50 0.15 -2.28 15.88
C LEU A 50 0.76 -3.44 15.07
N VAL A 51 -0.06 -4.26 14.40
CA VAL A 51 0.43 -5.32 13.51
C VAL A 51 0.61 -4.79 12.08
N LEU A 52 -0.39 -4.11 11.54
CA LEU A 52 -0.37 -3.64 10.15
C LEU A 52 0.64 -2.51 9.91
N GLY A 53 0.83 -1.62 10.90
CA GLY A 53 1.78 -0.51 10.80
C GLY A 53 3.23 -0.95 10.56
N PRO A 54 3.79 -1.81 11.42
CA PRO A 54 5.13 -2.38 11.21
C PRO A 54 5.25 -3.18 9.91
N LEU A 55 4.23 -3.96 9.53
CA LEU A 55 4.22 -4.69 8.26
C LEU A 55 4.26 -3.75 7.06
N LEU A 56 3.47 -2.68 7.08
CA LEU A 56 3.47 -1.64 6.06
C LEU A 56 4.85 -0.96 5.99
N PHE A 57 5.40 -0.57 7.14
CA PHE A 57 6.68 0.10 7.20
C PHE A 57 7.81 -0.79 6.68
N ALA A 58 7.89 -2.04 7.16
CA ALA A 58 8.88 -3.00 6.71
C ALA A 58 8.74 -3.32 5.21
N GLY A 59 7.52 -3.56 4.74
CA GLY A 59 7.24 -3.82 3.33
C GLY A 59 7.62 -2.65 2.42
N GLY A 60 7.32 -1.42 2.83
CA GLY A 60 7.70 -0.22 2.09
C GLY A 60 9.22 0.00 2.05
N VAL A 61 9.89 -0.13 3.19
CA VAL A 61 11.36 -0.03 3.28
C VAL A 61 12.02 -1.11 2.44
N LEU A 62 11.55 -2.36 2.50
CA LEU A 62 12.07 -3.45 1.67
C LEU A 62 11.87 -3.18 0.18
N ALA A 63 10.68 -2.72 -0.24
CA ALA A 63 10.42 -2.38 -1.63
C ALA A 63 11.34 -1.27 -2.14
N LEU A 64 11.60 -0.25 -1.33
CA LEU A 64 12.57 0.82 -1.64
C LEU A 64 14.02 0.30 -1.63
N TRP A 65 14.35 -0.60 -0.71
CA TRP A 65 15.68 -1.18 -0.62
C TRP A 65 15.99 -2.12 -1.79
N TYR A 66 15.07 -2.98 -2.21
CA TYR A 66 15.24 -3.80 -3.41
C TYR A 66 15.33 -2.96 -4.70
N GLY A 67 14.80 -1.73 -4.68
CA GLY A 67 14.99 -0.70 -5.72
C GLY A 67 14.42 -1.07 -7.09
N ARG A 68 14.68 -0.21 -8.10
CA ARG A 68 14.23 -0.33 -9.50
C ARG A 68 12.70 -0.37 -9.65
N GLU A 69 12.09 -1.51 -9.99
CA GLU A 69 10.65 -1.60 -10.25
C GLU A 69 9.77 -1.56 -8.98
N PRO A 70 10.08 -2.31 -7.89
CA PRO A 70 9.29 -2.24 -6.66
C PRO A 70 9.26 -0.84 -6.03
N ALA A 71 10.38 -0.12 -6.02
CA ALA A 71 10.44 1.24 -5.47
C ALA A 71 9.48 2.21 -6.17
N ARG A 72 9.25 2.02 -7.47
CA ARG A 72 8.35 2.87 -8.26
C ARG A 72 6.87 2.66 -7.94
N GLY A 73 6.51 1.51 -7.34
CA GLY A 73 5.15 1.20 -6.89
C GLY A 73 4.82 1.74 -5.50
N VAL A 74 5.84 2.06 -4.68
CA VAL A 74 5.65 2.47 -3.28
C VAL A 74 4.86 3.76 -3.17
N LEU A 75 5.26 4.82 -3.88
CA LEU A 75 4.59 6.12 -3.81
C LEU A 75 3.14 6.07 -4.35
N PRO A 76 2.87 5.53 -5.56
CA PRO A 76 1.49 5.37 -6.02
C PRO A 76 0.64 4.50 -5.09
N GLY A 77 1.22 3.42 -4.56
CA GLY A 77 0.54 2.55 -3.60
C GLY A 77 0.21 3.26 -2.29
N ALA A 78 1.14 4.03 -1.73
CA ALA A 78 0.93 4.80 -0.51
C ALA A 78 -0.12 5.90 -0.70
N LEU A 79 -0.12 6.60 -1.83
CA LEU A 79 -1.12 7.62 -2.15
C LEU A 79 -2.51 7.00 -2.33
N ALA A 80 -2.61 5.91 -3.09
CA ALA A 80 -3.87 5.22 -3.34
C ALA A 80 -4.45 4.63 -2.04
N GLY A 81 -3.62 3.95 -1.25
CA GLY A 81 -4.02 3.40 0.04
C GLY A 81 -4.30 4.48 1.09
N GLY A 82 -3.53 5.58 1.10
CA GLY A 82 -3.76 6.72 1.96
C GLY A 82 -5.09 7.43 1.67
N PHE A 83 -5.44 7.57 0.38
CA PHE A 83 -6.75 8.08 -0.01
C PHE A 83 -7.89 7.18 0.50
N ALA A 84 -7.77 5.85 0.31
CA ALA A 84 -8.75 4.89 0.83
C ALA A 84 -8.87 4.96 2.35
N LEU A 85 -7.73 5.08 3.07
CA LEU A 85 -7.68 5.24 4.53
C LEU A 85 -8.42 6.50 4.97
N VAL A 86 -8.13 7.66 4.38
CA VAL A 86 -8.79 8.93 4.73
C VAL A 86 -10.29 8.85 4.48
N LEU A 87 -10.72 8.27 3.37
CA LEU A 87 -12.13 8.10 3.03
C LEU A 87 -12.87 7.27 4.08
N VAL A 88 -12.26 6.17 4.55
CA VAL A 88 -12.83 5.33 5.60
C VAL A 88 -12.85 6.04 6.95
N LEU A 89 -11.77 6.76 7.31
CA LEU A 89 -11.73 7.55 8.54
C LEU A 89 -12.80 8.64 8.54
N CYS A 90 -13.00 9.34 7.42
CA CYS A 90 -14.09 10.32 7.28
C CYS A 90 -15.46 9.66 7.42
N ALA A 91 -15.68 8.51 6.78
CA ALA A 91 -16.94 7.77 6.89
C ALA A 91 -17.22 7.31 8.32
N ASN A 92 -16.17 6.92 9.06
CA ASN A 92 -16.29 6.54 10.48
C ASN A 92 -16.71 7.73 11.37
N GLN A 93 -16.27 8.95 11.05
CA GLN A 93 -16.67 10.17 11.78
C GLN A 93 -18.09 10.62 11.46
N MET A 94 -18.62 10.28 10.28
CA MET A 94 -20.02 10.60 9.91
C MET A 94 -21.06 9.75 10.66
N GLY A 95 -20.63 8.69 11.35
CA GLY A 95 -21.47 7.86 12.20
C GLY A 95 -22.34 6.86 11.42
N HIS A 96 -23.40 6.38 12.08
CA HIS A 96 -24.37 5.43 11.51
C HIS A 96 -25.63 6.17 11.07
N LEU A 97 -26.05 5.98 9.83
CA LEU A 97 -27.39 6.36 9.39
C LEU A 97 -28.36 5.23 9.79
N CYS A 98 -29.14 5.49 10.82
CA CYS A 98 -30.21 4.58 11.23
C CYS A 98 -31.52 5.07 10.59
N THR A 99 -32.11 4.25 9.70
CA THR A 99 -33.44 4.48 9.12
C THR A 99 -34.35 3.38 9.65
N GLY A 100 -35.10 3.67 10.74
CA GLY A 100 -35.91 2.69 11.43
C GLY A 100 -35.03 1.63 12.14
N ASP A 101 -35.41 0.35 11.99
CA ASP A 101 -34.73 -0.78 12.66
C ASP A 101 -33.40 -1.20 12.01
N ARG A 102 -32.95 -0.53 10.94
CA ARG A 102 -31.73 -0.84 10.22
C ARG A 102 -30.72 0.30 10.33
N CYS A 103 -29.62 0.02 11.04
CA CYS A 103 -28.44 0.90 11.06
C CYS A 103 -27.46 0.46 9.97
N LEU A 104 -27.31 1.27 8.93
CA LEU A 104 -26.29 1.05 7.90
C LEU A 104 -25.02 1.78 8.30
N SER A 105 -23.93 1.04 8.51
CA SER A 105 -22.63 1.66 8.69
C SER A 105 -22.07 2.08 7.33
N TRP A 106 -21.74 3.35 7.17
CA TRP A 106 -21.10 3.88 5.96
C TRP A 106 -19.69 3.32 5.72
N CYS A 107 -19.13 2.64 6.71
CA CYS A 107 -17.76 2.12 6.62
C CYS A 107 -17.58 1.03 5.55
N LEU A 108 -18.53 0.11 5.39
CA LEU A 108 -18.39 -0.97 4.39
C LEU A 108 -18.45 -0.44 2.95
N PRO A 109 -19.45 0.38 2.55
CA PRO A 109 -19.44 1.06 1.24
C PRO A 109 -18.19 1.90 1.01
N ALA A 110 -17.69 2.61 2.05
CA ALA A 110 -16.47 3.39 1.97
C ALA A 110 -15.21 2.52 1.74
N CYS A 111 -15.14 1.33 2.36
CA CYS A 111 -14.04 0.39 2.11
C CYS A 111 -14.07 -0.13 0.67
N ILE A 112 -15.24 -0.50 0.14
CA ILE A 112 -15.38 -1.00 -1.23
C ILE A 112 -15.07 0.11 -2.24
N SER A 113 -15.65 1.29 -2.08
CA SER A 113 -15.39 2.43 -2.97
C SER A 113 -13.94 2.90 -2.89
N GLY A 114 -13.35 2.92 -1.70
CA GLY A 114 -11.93 3.20 -1.49
C GLY A 114 -11.04 2.20 -2.23
N GLY A 115 -11.39 0.90 -2.18
CA GLY A 115 -10.70 -0.15 -2.93
C GLY A 115 -10.81 0.04 -4.45
N LEU A 116 -11.99 0.34 -4.97
CA LEU A 116 -12.22 0.60 -6.40
C LEU A 116 -11.40 1.80 -6.89
N LEU A 117 -11.44 2.92 -6.18
CA LEU A 117 -10.69 4.13 -6.53
C LEU A 117 -9.18 3.93 -6.43
N ALA A 118 -8.72 3.26 -5.37
CA ALA A 118 -7.31 2.93 -5.22
C ALA A 118 -6.82 1.99 -6.33
N GLY A 119 -7.62 0.97 -6.69
CA GLY A 119 -7.35 0.08 -7.82
C GLY A 119 -7.30 0.82 -9.14
N ALA A 120 -8.21 1.76 -9.38
CA ALA A 120 -8.23 2.59 -10.58
C ALA A 120 -6.98 3.47 -10.69
N LEU A 121 -6.57 4.12 -9.59
CA LEU A 121 -5.38 4.97 -9.55
C LEU A 121 -4.09 4.18 -9.84
N VAL A 122 -3.88 3.05 -9.14
CA VAL A 122 -2.72 2.19 -9.35
C VAL A 122 -2.70 1.64 -10.78
N SER A 123 -3.86 1.23 -11.30
CA SER A 123 -4.01 0.70 -12.65
C SER A 123 -3.74 1.75 -13.72
N ALA A 124 -4.27 2.96 -13.57
CA ALA A 124 -4.05 4.05 -14.53
C ALA A 124 -2.55 4.38 -14.66
N ILE A 125 -1.83 4.47 -13.53
CA ILE A 125 -0.39 4.73 -13.51
C ILE A 125 0.39 3.54 -14.10
N GLY A 126 0.04 2.31 -13.68
CA GLY A 126 0.71 1.09 -14.14
C GLY A 126 0.63 0.89 -15.65
N VAL A 127 -0.56 1.07 -16.24
CA VAL A 127 -0.79 0.94 -17.68
C VAL A 127 -0.11 2.06 -18.46
N ARG A 128 -0.29 3.32 -18.01
CA ARG A 128 0.30 4.49 -18.68
C ARG A 128 1.81 4.41 -18.78
N GLN A 129 2.46 3.88 -17.74
CA GLN A 129 3.91 3.80 -17.66
C GLN A 129 4.46 2.42 -18.07
N ARG A 130 3.64 1.50 -18.57
CA ARG A 130 4.02 0.13 -18.99
C ARG A 130 4.88 -0.60 -17.96
N ARG A 131 4.47 -0.55 -16.70
CA ARG A 131 5.25 -1.08 -15.57
C ARG A 131 5.28 -2.60 -15.55
N GLY A 132 6.38 -3.15 -15.03
CA GLY A 132 6.58 -4.57 -14.83
C GLY A 132 5.86 -5.13 -13.60
N ILE A 133 5.98 -6.45 -13.39
CA ILE A 133 5.29 -7.17 -12.31
C ILE A 133 5.71 -6.68 -10.91
N GLY A 134 6.97 -6.23 -10.75
CA GLY A 134 7.48 -5.68 -9.49
C GLY A 134 6.74 -4.43 -9.04
N TYR A 135 6.34 -3.56 -9.96
CA TYR A 135 5.48 -2.41 -9.69
C TYR A 135 4.11 -2.85 -9.18
N TRP A 136 3.46 -3.78 -9.90
CA TRP A 136 2.11 -4.23 -9.53
C TRP A 136 2.09 -4.89 -8.15
N ALA A 137 3.07 -5.74 -7.85
CA ALA A 137 3.18 -6.40 -6.56
C ALA A 137 3.38 -5.39 -5.42
N SER A 138 4.34 -4.47 -5.55
CA SER A 138 4.62 -3.49 -4.50
C SER A 138 3.50 -2.47 -4.33
N ALA A 139 2.95 -1.92 -5.43
CA ALA A 139 1.86 -0.97 -5.37
C ALA A 139 0.61 -1.60 -4.74
N SER A 140 0.26 -2.84 -5.12
CA SER A 140 -0.88 -3.56 -4.53
C SER A 140 -0.69 -3.84 -3.05
N ALA A 141 0.48 -4.35 -2.65
CA ALA A 141 0.79 -4.65 -1.26
C ALA A 141 0.72 -3.39 -0.38
N ILE A 142 1.36 -2.30 -0.80
CA ILE A 142 1.36 -1.03 -0.06
C ILE A 142 -0.05 -0.44 0.00
N THR A 143 -0.80 -0.44 -1.11
CA THR A 143 -2.18 0.06 -1.15
C THR A 143 -3.09 -0.70 -0.19
N LEU A 144 -3.03 -2.04 -0.22
CA LEU A 144 -3.88 -2.89 0.62
C LEU A 144 -3.52 -2.74 2.10
N LEU A 145 -2.21 -2.72 2.44
CA LEU A 145 -1.79 -2.53 3.83
C LEU A 145 -2.17 -1.15 4.37
N THR A 146 -1.96 -0.09 3.58
CA THR A 146 -2.33 1.27 3.99
C THR A 146 -3.84 1.43 4.11
N GLY A 147 -4.61 0.93 3.15
CA GLY A 147 -6.08 0.97 3.19
C GLY A 147 -6.66 0.11 4.32
N ALA A 148 -6.05 -1.05 4.61
CA ALA A 148 -6.46 -1.92 5.71
C ALA A 148 -6.33 -1.26 7.09
N LEU A 149 -5.38 -0.33 7.27
CA LEU A 149 -5.29 0.48 8.50
C LEU A 149 -6.58 1.25 8.77
N GLY A 150 -7.22 1.83 7.72
CA GLY A 150 -8.51 2.49 7.85
C GLY A 150 -9.67 1.50 8.04
N CYS A 151 -9.68 0.42 7.27
CA CYS A 151 -10.76 -0.58 7.32
C CYS A 151 -10.77 -1.44 8.59
N SER A 152 -9.73 -1.36 9.42
CA SER A 152 -9.65 -2.06 10.70
C SER A 152 -10.79 -1.67 11.67
N CYS A 153 -11.39 -0.49 11.55
CA CYS A 153 -12.54 -0.05 12.35
C CYS A 153 -13.79 -0.92 12.10
N VAL A 154 -14.00 -1.41 10.87
CA VAL A 154 -15.11 -2.30 10.49
C VAL A 154 -14.79 -3.77 10.79
N GLY A 155 -13.51 -4.07 10.97
CA GLY A 155 -13.01 -5.42 11.16
C GLY A 155 -12.68 -6.13 9.86
N PHE A 156 -12.72 -7.46 9.89
CA PHE A 156 -12.27 -8.31 8.78
C PHE A 156 -13.11 -8.12 7.50
N SER A 157 -14.41 -7.87 7.65
CA SER A 157 -15.31 -7.60 6.49
C SER A 157 -14.94 -6.35 5.71
N GLY A 158 -14.50 -5.29 6.40
CA GLY A 158 -14.00 -4.07 5.75
C GLY A 158 -12.73 -4.30 4.94
N MET A 159 -11.81 -5.10 5.47
CA MET A 159 -10.58 -5.47 4.76
C MET A 159 -10.87 -6.31 3.51
N ILE A 160 -11.82 -7.26 3.60
CA ILE A 160 -12.27 -8.04 2.44
C ILE A 160 -12.92 -7.12 1.39
N GLY A 161 -13.78 -6.19 1.81
CA GLY A 161 -14.44 -5.23 0.93
C GLY A 161 -13.43 -4.35 0.16
N LEU A 162 -12.42 -3.84 0.86
CA LEU A 162 -11.33 -3.08 0.25
C LEU A 162 -10.55 -3.92 -0.78
N ALA A 163 -10.15 -5.15 -0.37
CA ALA A 163 -9.39 -6.04 -1.23
C ALA A 163 -10.20 -6.46 -2.46
N ALA A 164 -11.47 -6.80 -2.31
CA ALA A 164 -12.36 -7.17 -3.41
C ALA A 164 -12.54 -6.01 -4.40
N GLY A 165 -12.81 -4.78 -3.91
CA GLY A 165 -12.90 -3.59 -4.75
C GLY A 165 -11.60 -3.30 -5.52
N PHE A 166 -10.46 -3.37 -4.84
CA PHE A 166 -9.14 -3.16 -5.45
C PHE A 166 -8.84 -4.22 -6.52
N LEU A 167 -9.02 -5.51 -6.20
CA LEU A 167 -8.74 -6.60 -7.12
C LEU A 167 -9.68 -6.61 -8.33
N ALA A 168 -10.95 -6.27 -8.17
CA ALA A 168 -11.90 -6.18 -9.26
C ALA A 168 -11.39 -5.24 -10.37
N VAL A 169 -10.92 -4.05 -10.01
CA VAL A 169 -10.42 -3.08 -10.99
C VAL A 169 -9.07 -3.49 -11.56
N THR A 170 -8.14 -3.93 -10.71
CA THR A 170 -6.77 -4.27 -11.15
C THR A 170 -6.77 -5.48 -12.08
N LEU A 171 -7.52 -6.54 -11.77
CA LEU A 171 -7.62 -7.72 -12.60
C LEU A 171 -8.28 -7.43 -13.95
N VAL A 172 -9.38 -6.66 -13.97
CA VAL A 172 -10.03 -6.23 -15.22
C VAL A 172 -9.06 -5.42 -16.09
N THR A 173 -8.28 -4.53 -15.48
CA THR A 173 -7.31 -3.72 -16.21
C THR A 173 -6.17 -4.56 -16.78
N ILE A 174 -5.62 -5.50 -16.00
CA ILE A 174 -4.56 -6.40 -16.46
C ILE A 174 -5.08 -7.29 -17.59
N ALA A 175 -6.26 -7.90 -17.44
CA ALA A 175 -6.87 -8.74 -18.47
C ALA A 175 -7.12 -7.96 -19.78
N SER A 176 -7.70 -6.77 -19.70
CA SER A 176 -7.96 -5.93 -20.87
C SER A 176 -6.68 -5.51 -21.61
N THR A 177 -5.60 -5.23 -20.86
CA THR A 177 -4.31 -4.89 -21.49
C THR A 177 -3.62 -6.09 -22.11
N ALA A 178 -3.77 -7.29 -21.52
CA ALA A 178 -3.25 -8.54 -22.09
C ALA A 178 -3.96 -8.88 -23.42
N LEU A 179 -5.28 -8.80 -23.46
CA LEU A 179 -6.07 -9.04 -24.67
C LEU A 179 -5.71 -8.07 -25.80
N ARG A 180 -5.52 -6.78 -25.50
CA ARG A 180 -5.10 -5.79 -26.51
C ARG A 180 -3.69 -6.05 -27.08
N ARG A 181 -2.81 -6.73 -26.32
CA ARG A 181 -1.48 -7.09 -26.82
C ARG A 181 -1.52 -8.30 -27.76
N GLN A 182 -2.47 -9.21 -27.59
CA GLN A 182 -2.64 -10.39 -28.46
C GLN A 182 -3.32 -10.02 -29.79
N ALA A 183 -4.11 -8.94 -29.82
CA ALA A 183 -4.81 -8.47 -31.01
C ALA A 183 -3.95 -7.61 -31.96
N LYS A 184 -2.68 -7.35 -31.63
CA LYS A 184 -1.71 -6.63 -32.46
C LYS A 184 -0.62 -7.55 -32.99
#